data_4bd71a95fb999f46053a4e0958b947d5
#
_entry.id   4bd71a95fb999f46053a4e0958b947d5
#
_cell.length_a   1.000
_cell.length_b   1.000
_cell.length_c   1.000
_cell.angle_alpha   90.00
_cell.angle_beta   90.00
_cell.angle_gamma   90.00
#
_symmetry.space_group_name_H-M   'P 1'
#
loop_
_entity.id
_entity.type
_entity.pdbx_description
1 polymer ?
#
loop_
_entity_poly.entity_id
_entity_poly.type
_entity_poly.pdbx_seq_one_letter_code
_entity_poly.pdbx_strand_id
1 'polypeptide(L)'
;KLSVYSYLMSLFPRKIINDLHLHLSLRSRQTASWTPSIQDGKFRELLIRNDDPVGNRRAFLELTGGQNDYRGYLKLQELQQQLALVAWPGLTAPLVTRKEMQEQMGKDGTRAWEALIEEPLGNVLESLISDDLIRGLVFTDGRIGVSTYPHDPSLLQNRSFLYHVIGQGTGEWQVPVGGMGALVNELIRVAKSTGRVDFLTQAEVVRLG
;
A
#
# COMPACT_ATOMS: atom_id res chain seq x y z
N LYS A 1 -22.13 -5.05 -5.68
CA LYS A 1 -21.66 -5.62 -4.40
C LYS A 1 -20.26 -5.07 -4.12
N LEU A 2 -20.00 -4.68 -2.87
CA LEU A 2 -18.66 -4.30 -2.41
C LEU A 2 -17.96 -5.54 -1.88
N SER A 3 -16.67 -5.71 -2.22
CA SER A 3 -15.83 -6.71 -1.59
C SER A 3 -15.43 -6.24 -0.20
N VAL A 4 -15.46 -7.14 0.79
CA VAL A 4 -15.05 -6.83 2.17
C VAL A 4 -13.53 -6.90 2.33
N TYR A 5 -12.87 -7.79 1.59
CA TYR A 5 -11.45 -8.10 1.78
C TYR A 5 -10.55 -7.67 0.61
N SER A 6 -11.11 -7.38 -0.54
CA SER A 6 -10.32 -7.03 -1.73
C SER A 6 -11.08 -5.99 -2.54
N TYR A 7 -10.58 -4.78 -2.60
CA TYR A 7 -11.22 -3.66 -3.29
C TYR A 7 -10.23 -2.74 -4.04
N LEU A 8 -8.94 -3.02 -3.95
CA LEU A 8 -7.88 -2.20 -4.54
C LEU A 8 -7.09 -2.98 -5.58
N MET A 9 -6.73 -2.29 -6.65
CA MET A 9 -5.90 -2.81 -7.74
C MET A 9 -4.43 -2.42 -7.62
N SER A 10 -4.02 -1.75 -6.54
CA SER A 10 -2.67 -1.23 -6.36
C SER A 10 -1.57 -2.29 -6.47
N LEU A 11 -1.84 -3.50 -5.99
CA LEU A 11 -0.89 -4.62 -6.03
C LEU A 11 -1.06 -5.55 -7.24
N PHE A 12 -2.00 -5.27 -8.12
CA PHE A 12 -2.17 -6.07 -9.35
C PHE A 12 -1.27 -5.50 -10.45
N PRO A 13 -0.17 -6.18 -10.85
CA PRO A 13 0.80 -5.61 -11.78
C PRO A 13 0.20 -5.28 -13.14
N ARG A 14 0.50 -4.09 -13.66
CA ARG A 14 0.11 -3.68 -15.01
C ARG A 14 0.61 -4.63 -16.09
N LYS A 15 1.75 -5.29 -15.83
CA LYS A 15 2.27 -6.33 -16.74
C LYS A 15 1.22 -7.43 -16.98
N ILE A 16 0.54 -7.91 -15.94
CA ILE A 16 -0.51 -8.93 -16.07
C ILE A 16 -1.70 -8.40 -16.87
N ILE A 17 -2.11 -7.14 -16.63
CA ILE A 17 -3.17 -6.48 -17.39
C ILE A 17 -2.84 -6.46 -18.88
N ASN A 18 -1.60 -6.08 -19.19
CA ASN A 18 -1.12 -5.96 -20.57
C ASN A 18 -0.94 -7.33 -21.25
N ASP A 19 -0.27 -8.27 -20.57
CA ASP A 19 0.02 -9.61 -21.12
C ASP A 19 -1.26 -10.40 -21.40
N LEU A 20 -2.28 -10.23 -20.56
CA LEU A 20 -3.57 -10.89 -20.72
C LEU A 20 -4.61 -10.06 -21.50
N HIS A 21 -4.25 -8.87 -21.96
CA HIS A 21 -5.16 -7.95 -22.64
C HIS A 21 -6.49 -7.75 -21.88
N LEU A 22 -6.39 -7.47 -20.55
CA LEU A 22 -7.57 -7.25 -19.72
C LEU A 22 -8.19 -5.88 -20.00
N HIS A 23 -9.49 -5.84 -20.22
CA HIS A 23 -10.25 -4.61 -20.45
C HIS A 23 -10.80 -4.09 -19.12
N LEU A 24 -9.99 -3.33 -18.38
CA LEU A 24 -10.34 -2.78 -17.08
C LEU A 24 -10.39 -1.25 -17.13
N SER A 25 -11.46 -0.69 -16.60
CA SER A 25 -11.53 0.74 -16.29
C SER A 25 -11.21 0.93 -14.79
N LEU A 26 -10.17 1.69 -14.49
CA LEU A 26 -9.72 1.96 -13.14
C LEU A 26 -9.95 3.43 -12.78
N ARG A 27 -10.25 3.70 -11.51
CA ARG A 27 -10.36 5.05 -10.96
C ARG A 27 -9.45 5.21 -9.75
N SER A 28 -8.68 6.28 -9.73
CA SER A 28 -7.87 6.67 -8.57
C SER A 28 -8.78 7.17 -7.44
N ARG A 29 -8.40 6.84 -6.20
CA ARG A 29 -9.07 7.39 -5.02
C ARG A 29 -8.63 8.84 -4.81
N GLN A 30 -9.57 9.74 -4.65
CA GLN A 30 -9.29 11.12 -4.27
C GLN A 30 -8.93 11.23 -2.78
N THR A 31 -9.71 10.58 -1.92
CA THR A 31 -9.45 10.54 -0.48
C THR A 31 -8.54 9.36 -0.16
N ALA A 32 -7.33 9.64 0.33
CA ALA A 32 -6.42 8.62 0.82
C ALA A 32 -6.90 8.04 2.15
N SER A 33 -7.20 8.90 3.11
CA SER A 33 -7.72 8.49 4.42
C SER A 33 -8.56 9.59 5.07
N TRP A 34 -9.46 9.15 5.95
CA TRP A 34 -10.18 10.01 6.88
C TRP A 34 -10.12 9.37 8.27
N THR A 35 -9.53 10.09 9.22
CA THR A 35 -9.26 9.61 10.57
C THR A 35 -9.96 10.52 11.57
N PRO A 36 -11.21 10.22 11.97
CA PRO A 36 -11.91 10.96 13.02
C PRO A 36 -11.37 10.54 14.40
N SER A 37 -11.32 11.48 15.33
CA SER A 37 -10.94 11.23 16.72
C SER A 37 -11.67 12.16 17.68
N ILE A 38 -11.71 11.77 18.95
CA ILE A 38 -12.17 12.63 20.03
C ILE A 38 -10.99 12.81 21.00
N GLN A 39 -10.51 14.04 21.13
CA GLN A 39 -9.43 14.40 22.04
C GLN A 39 -9.96 15.49 22.99
N ASP A 40 -9.81 15.28 24.29
CA ASP A 40 -10.29 16.21 25.34
C ASP A 40 -11.78 16.61 25.16
N GLY A 41 -12.63 15.64 24.77
CA GLY A 41 -14.05 15.85 24.51
C GLY A 41 -14.38 16.65 23.23
N LYS A 42 -13.38 16.99 22.42
CA LYS A 42 -13.54 17.70 21.15
C LYS A 42 -13.37 16.75 19.98
N PHE A 43 -14.25 16.89 18.98
CA PHE A 43 -14.09 16.21 17.71
C PHE A 43 -12.91 16.82 16.94
N ARG A 44 -12.04 15.97 16.45
CA ARG A 44 -10.93 16.29 15.55
C ARG A 44 -10.90 15.29 14.40
N GLU A 45 -10.35 15.69 13.29
CA GLU A 45 -10.22 14.80 12.13
C GLU A 45 -8.93 15.09 11.36
N LEU A 46 -8.42 14.06 10.70
CA LEU A 46 -7.39 14.20 9.69
C LEU A 46 -7.92 13.62 8.37
N LEU A 47 -8.18 14.50 7.41
CA LEU A 47 -8.55 14.13 6.05
C LEU A 47 -7.33 14.31 5.14
N ILE A 48 -6.87 13.22 4.52
CA ILE A 48 -5.77 13.22 3.56
C ILE A 48 -6.33 12.91 2.17
N ARG A 49 -6.01 13.79 1.20
CA ARG A 49 -6.42 13.67 -0.20
C ARG A 49 -5.20 13.51 -1.09
N ASN A 50 -5.34 12.69 -2.14
CA ASN A 50 -4.22 12.43 -3.06
C ASN A 50 -3.92 13.61 -4.00
N ASP A 51 -4.88 14.48 -4.22
CA ASP A 51 -4.85 15.59 -5.19
C ASP A 51 -4.85 16.99 -4.54
N ASP A 52 -4.76 17.07 -3.20
CA ASP A 52 -4.85 18.35 -2.48
C ASP A 52 -3.75 18.53 -1.42
N PRO A 53 -2.49 18.77 -1.84
CA PRO A 53 -1.39 18.98 -0.90
C PRO A 53 -1.56 20.20 0.01
N VAL A 54 -2.28 21.24 -0.46
CA VAL A 54 -2.54 22.44 0.32
C VAL A 54 -3.55 22.15 1.43
N GLY A 55 -4.64 21.44 1.10
CA GLY A 55 -5.64 21.00 2.07
C GLY A 55 -5.03 20.01 3.08
N ASN A 56 -4.19 19.09 2.63
CA ASN A 56 -3.48 18.16 3.53
C ASN A 56 -2.62 18.91 4.53
N ARG A 57 -1.79 19.85 4.06
CA ARG A 57 -0.96 20.68 4.96
C ARG A 57 -1.79 21.42 6.00
N ARG A 58 -2.94 21.97 5.61
CA ARG A 58 -3.86 22.65 6.52
C ARG A 58 -4.46 21.68 7.54
N ALA A 59 -4.92 20.49 7.10
CA ALA A 59 -5.49 19.48 8.00
C ALA A 59 -4.49 19.02 9.07
N PHE A 60 -3.21 18.80 8.69
CA PHE A 60 -2.15 18.49 9.65
C PHE A 60 -1.91 19.64 10.63
N LEU A 61 -1.85 20.90 10.14
CA LEU A 61 -1.68 22.07 10.99
C LEU A 61 -2.82 22.23 12.00
N GLU A 62 -4.06 22.04 11.57
CA GLU A 62 -5.25 22.13 12.43
C GLU A 62 -5.27 21.02 13.49
N LEU A 63 -4.79 19.82 13.15
CA LEU A 63 -4.70 18.70 14.08
C LEU A 63 -3.58 18.90 15.12
N THR A 64 -2.37 19.25 14.70
CA THR A 64 -1.14 19.20 15.53
C THR A 64 -0.65 20.56 16.01
N GLY A 65 -1.21 21.66 15.52
CA GLY A 65 -0.76 23.02 15.81
C GLY A 65 0.55 23.41 15.13
N GLY A 66 1.17 22.53 14.31
CA GLY A 66 2.45 22.77 13.67
C GLY A 66 2.59 22.08 12.30
N GLN A 67 3.71 22.34 11.64
CA GLN A 67 3.98 21.77 10.31
C GLN A 67 4.97 20.61 10.31
N ASN A 68 5.54 20.25 11.47
CA ASN A 68 6.59 19.25 11.54
C ASN A 68 6.08 17.86 11.17
N ASP A 69 4.90 17.48 11.66
CA ASP A 69 4.31 16.17 11.35
C ASP A 69 3.94 16.04 9.86
N TYR A 70 3.49 17.13 9.22
CA TYR A 70 3.28 17.11 7.77
C TYR A 70 4.58 16.93 6.99
N ARG A 71 5.66 17.61 7.39
CA ARG A 71 6.98 17.42 6.77
C ARG A 71 7.49 16.00 6.99
N GLY A 72 7.32 15.46 8.20
CA GLY A 72 7.67 14.09 8.54
C GLY A 72 6.90 13.08 7.70
N TYR A 73 5.60 13.29 7.53
CA TYR A 73 4.75 12.46 6.68
C TYR A 73 5.22 12.47 5.21
N LEU A 74 5.53 13.64 4.65
CA LEU A 74 6.08 13.74 3.29
C LEU A 74 7.44 13.06 3.17
N LYS A 75 8.30 13.19 4.20
CA LYS A 75 9.60 12.51 4.21
C LYS A 75 9.46 11.00 4.24
N LEU A 76 8.49 10.47 4.98
CA LEU A 76 8.19 9.05 4.95
C LEU A 76 7.72 8.59 3.56
N GLN A 77 6.87 9.37 2.88
CA GLN A 77 6.44 9.07 1.51
C GLN A 77 7.62 9.03 0.54
N GLU A 78 8.60 9.94 0.68
CA GLU A 78 9.83 9.89 -0.14
C GLU A 78 10.61 8.58 0.07
N LEU A 79 10.79 8.15 1.33
CA LEU A 79 11.47 6.88 1.65
C LEU A 79 10.72 5.68 1.06
N GLN A 80 9.38 5.67 1.18
CA GLN A 80 8.53 4.64 0.58
C GLN A 80 8.69 4.59 -0.94
N GLN A 81 8.67 5.74 -1.60
CA GLN A 81 8.80 5.83 -3.05
C GLN A 81 10.17 5.34 -3.54
N GLN A 82 11.26 5.70 -2.85
CA GLN A 82 12.60 5.22 -3.18
C GLN A 82 12.66 3.70 -3.16
N LEU A 83 12.13 3.07 -2.10
CA LEU A 83 12.10 1.61 -2.01
C LEU A 83 11.14 0.98 -3.01
N ALA A 84 9.96 1.59 -3.24
CA ALA A 84 8.96 1.07 -4.16
C ALA A 84 9.48 0.95 -5.59
N LEU A 85 10.26 1.90 -6.06
CA LEU A 85 10.85 1.89 -7.41
C LEU A 85 11.77 0.68 -7.64
N VAL A 86 12.45 0.21 -6.60
CA VAL A 86 13.35 -0.95 -6.67
C VAL A 86 12.62 -2.26 -6.38
N ALA A 87 11.72 -2.26 -5.40
CA ALA A 87 11.05 -3.49 -4.95
C ALA A 87 9.91 -3.91 -5.89
N TRP A 88 9.16 -2.97 -6.45
CA TRP A 88 7.96 -3.26 -7.26
C TRP A 88 8.23 -4.15 -8.48
N PRO A 89 9.29 -3.95 -9.28
CA PRO A 89 9.57 -4.82 -10.43
C PRO A 89 9.72 -6.30 -10.06
N GLY A 90 10.20 -6.59 -8.86
CA GLY A 90 10.41 -7.96 -8.35
C GLY A 90 9.14 -8.81 -8.26
N LEU A 91 7.93 -8.21 -8.30
CA LEU A 91 6.67 -8.95 -8.32
C LEU A 91 6.44 -9.74 -9.61
N THR A 92 7.05 -9.35 -10.70
CA THR A 92 6.86 -10.00 -12.02
C THR A 92 8.17 -10.26 -12.77
N ALA A 93 9.31 -9.99 -12.14
CA ALA A 93 10.65 -10.26 -12.64
C ALA A 93 11.29 -11.43 -11.85
N PRO A 94 12.41 -11.99 -12.32
CA PRO A 94 13.21 -12.92 -11.52
C PRO A 94 13.59 -12.30 -10.18
N LEU A 95 13.56 -13.12 -9.12
CA LEU A 95 13.95 -12.66 -7.80
C LEU A 95 15.42 -12.29 -7.77
N VAL A 96 15.71 -11.15 -7.17
CA VAL A 96 17.07 -10.70 -6.85
C VAL A 96 17.39 -10.98 -5.39
N THR A 97 18.66 -11.09 -5.06
CA THR A 97 19.10 -11.22 -3.68
C THR A 97 18.90 -9.91 -2.92
N ARG A 98 18.86 -9.98 -1.58
CA ARG A 98 18.82 -8.80 -0.71
C ARG A 98 19.96 -7.83 -1.00
N LYS A 99 21.18 -8.36 -1.26
CA LYS A 99 22.36 -7.57 -1.58
C LYS A 99 22.21 -6.82 -2.91
N GLU A 100 21.75 -7.50 -3.94
CA GLU A 100 21.51 -6.89 -5.24
C GLU A 100 20.43 -5.78 -5.17
N MET A 101 19.37 -6.02 -4.39
CA MET A 101 18.33 -5.00 -4.17
C MET A 101 18.90 -3.77 -3.44
N GLN A 102 19.72 -3.98 -2.42
CA GLN A 102 20.39 -2.89 -1.69
C GLN A 102 21.35 -2.11 -2.60
N GLU A 103 22.09 -2.79 -3.47
CA GLU A 103 22.95 -2.16 -4.45
C GLU A 103 22.16 -1.31 -5.47
N GLN A 104 20.98 -1.80 -5.89
CA GLN A 104 20.08 -1.04 -6.77
C GLN A 104 19.50 0.22 -6.11
N MET A 105 19.32 0.22 -4.78
CA MET A 105 18.93 1.43 -4.04
C MET A 105 19.98 2.56 -4.14
N GLY A 106 21.25 2.20 -4.32
CA GLY A 106 22.36 3.16 -4.39
C GLY A 106 22.53 3.95 -3.08
N LYS A 107 23.41 4.96 -3.13
CA LYS A 107 23.71 5.78 -1.94
C LYS A 107 22.52 6.61 -1.47
N ASP A 108 21.72 7.12 -2.40
CA ASP A 108 20.57 7.98 -2.08
C ASP A 108 19.43 7.18 -1.43
N GLY A 109 19.34 5.88 -1.70
CA GLY A 109 18.35 4.97 -1.10
C GLY A 109 18.76 4.34 0.23
N THR A 110 20.01 4.57 0.71
CA THR A 110 20.51 3.95 1.95
C THR A 110 19.58 4.21 3.14
N ARG A 111 19.13 5.45 3.32
CA ARG A 111 18.24 5.79 4.44
C ARG A 111 16.86 5.11 4.32
N ALA A 112 16.32 4.97 3.12
CA ALA A 112 15.05 4.26 2.89
C ALA A 112 15.21 2.77 3.20
N TRP A 113 16.33 2.17 2.81
CA TRP A 113 16.67 0.79 3.12
C TRP A 113 16.75 0.55 4.64
N GLU A 114 17.56 1.33 5.33
CA GLU A 114 17.72 1.23 6.80
C GLU A 114 16.37 1.34 7.51
N ALA A 115 15.61 2.41 7.21
CA ALA A 115 14.37 2.74 7.89
C ALA A 115 13.22 1.74 7.63
N LEU A 116 13.17 1.12 6.44
CA LEU A 116 12.03 0.31 6.02
C LEU A 116 12.35 -1.20 5.93
N ILE A 117 13.63 -1.59 5.89
CA ILE A 117 14.05 -2.99 5.75
C ILE A 117 14.86 -3.49 6.95
N GLU A 118 15.72 -2.65 7.57
CA GLU A 118 16.66 -3.09 8.61
C GLU A 118 16.14 -2.81 10.02
N GLU A 119 15.45 -1.70 10.22
CA GLU A 119 14.96 -1.27 11.51
C GLU A 119 13.44 -1.44 11.66
N PRO A 120 12.92 -1.66 12.89
CA PRO A 120 11.49 -1.66 13.14
C PRO A 120 10.83 -0.37 12.66
N LEU A 121 9.67 -0.50 12.00
CA LEU A 121 8.93 0.63 11.43
C LEU A 121 8.64 1.75 12.45
N GLY A 122 8.45 1.40 13.73
CA GLY A 122 8.24 2.35 14.81
C GLY A 122 9.37 3.38 14.92
N ASN A 123 10.63 2.98 14.69
CA ASN A 123 11.78 3.88 14.79
C ASN A 123 11.67 5.06 13.80
N VAL A 124 11.37 4.77 12.54
CA VAL A 124 11.23 5.82 11.52
C VAL A 124 9.98 6.65 11.76
N LEU A 125 8.85 6.03 12.17
CA LEU A 125 7.63 6.78 12.47
C LEU A 125 7.84 7.78 13.60
N GLU A 126 8.45 7.37 14.72
CA GLU A 126 8.72 8.24 15.87
C GLU A 126 9.77 9.31 15.56
N SER A 127 10.74 9.02 14.69
CA SER A 127 11.74 10.01 14.28
C SER A 127 11.18 11.12 13.38
N LEU A 128 10.10 10.86 12.65
CA LEU A 128 9.53 11.78 11.68
C LEU A 128 8.22 12.43 12.13
N ILE A 129 7.46 11.77 12.98
CA ILE A 129 6.08 12.16 13.34
C ILE A 129 5.95 12.15 14.87
N SER A 130 5.58 13.28 15.44
CA SER A 130 5.41 13.44 16.89
C SER A 130 4.00 13.12 17.37
N ASP A 131 2.99 13.37 16.55
CA ASP A 131 1.59 13.09 16.89
C ASP A 131 1.26 11.60 16.81
N ASP A 132 0.71 11.05 17.91
CA ASP A 132 0.42 9.62 18.03
C ASP A 132 -0.73 9.13 17.13
N LEU A 133 -1.73 9.99 16.89
CA LEU A 133 -2.83 9.66 15.99
C LEU A 133 -2.32 9.47 14.56
N ILE A 134 -1.40 10.36 14.12
CA ILE A 134 -0.79 10.26 12.79
C ILE A 134 0.10 9.04 12.69
N ARG A 135 0.92 8.74 13.71
CA ARG A 135 1.70 7.49 13.76
C ARG A 135 0.80 6.27 13.66
N GLY A 136 -0.30 6.24 14.43
CA GLY A 136 -1.28 5.17 14.41
C GLY A 136 -1.95 5.00 13.06
N LEU A 137 -2.33 6.11 12.39
CA LEU A 137 -2.87 6.09 11.03
C LEU A 137 -1.91 5.41 10.06
N VAL A 138 -0.65 5.86 10.03
CA VAL A 138 0.36 5.30 9.12
C VAL A 138 0.66 3.84 9.46
N PHE A 139 0.77 3.50 10.75
CA PHE A 139 1.07 2.16 11.21
C PHE A 139 -0.06 1.15 10.92
N THR A 140 -1.26 1.61 10.59
CA THR A 140 -2.38 0.73 10.20
C THR A 140 -1.96 -0.23 9.10
N ASP A 141 -1.24 0.24 8.06
CA ASP A 141 -0.75 -0.60 6.97
C ASP A 141 0.28 -1.65 7.44
N GLY A 142 1.00 -1.37 8.52
CA GLY A 142 1.93 -2.32 9.15
C GLY A 142 1.23 -3.46 9.91
N ARG A 143 -0.07 -3.36 10.18
CA ARG A 143 -0.84 -4.35 10.94
C ARG A 143 -1.86 -5.12 10.14
N ILE A 144 -2.12 -4.76 8.89
CA ILE A 144 -3.10 -5.46 8.07
C ILE A 144 -2.64 -6.90 7.81
N GLY A 145 -3.41 -7.86 8.31
CA GLY A 145 -3.16 -9.29 8.11
C GLY A 145 -2.06 -9.91 8.98
N VAL A 146 -1.46 -9.16 9.91
CA VAL A 146 -0.43 -9.64 10.83
C VAL A 146 -0.67 -9.17 12.27
N SER A 147 -0.30 -10.01 13.25
CA SER A 147 -0.30 -9.65 14.66
C SER A 147 1.09 -9.15 15.03
N THR A 148 1.26 -7.84 15.15
CA THR A 148 2.54 -7.19 15.37
C THR A 148 2.38 -5.84 16.06
N TYR A 149 3.48 -5.18 16.42
CA TYR A 149 3.53 -3.86 17.05
C TYR A 149 4.68 -3.02 16.43
N PRO A 150 4.75 -1.68 16.67
CA PRO A 150 5.66 -0.79 15.95
C PRO A 150 7.14 -1.17 16.03
N HIS A 151 7.59 -1.69 17.18
CA HIS A 151 8.99 -2.06 17.46
C HIS A 151 9.22 -3.58 17.46
N ASP A 152 8.40 -4.36 16.77
CA ASP A 152 8.58 -5.80 16.68
C ASP A 152 9.91 -6.14 15.99
N PRO A 153 10.85 -6.82 16.67
CA PRO A 153 12.15 -7.14 16.11
C PRO A 153 12.09 -8.15 14.96
N SER A 154 10.94 -8.82 14.77
CA SER A 154 10.73 -9.74 13.62
C SER A 154 10.55 -9.01 12.30
N LEU A 155 10.33 -7.69 12.31
CA LEU A 155 10.05 -6.84 11.15
C LEU A 155 8.81 -7.26 10.34
N LEU A 156 7.88 -7.99 10.96
CA LEU A 156 6.60 -8.36 10.33
C LEU A 156 5.80 -7.14 9.92
N GLN A 157 5.79 -6.09 10.76
CA GLN A 157 5.14 -4.82 10.49
C GLN A 157 5.73 -4.12 9.28
N ASN A 158 7.05 -4.17 9.09
CA ASN A 158 7.71 -3.59 7.92
C ASN A 158 7.26 -4.29 6.64
N ARG A 159 7.24 -5.62 6.65
CA ARG A 159 6.80 -6.41 5.49
C ARG A 159 5.34 -6.15 5.15
N SER A 160 4.44 -6.12 6.16
CA SER A 160 3.04 -5.78 5.94
C SER A 160 2.88 -4.38 5.38
N PHE A 161 3.56 -3.40 5.97
CA PHE A 161 3.55 -2.02 5.54
C PHE A 161 3.97 -1.88 4.07
N LEU A 162 5.14 -2.42 3.73
CA LEU A 162 5.65 -2.37 2.37
C LEU A 162 4.70 -3.00 1.35
N TYR A 163 4.11 -4.15 1.69
CA TYR A 163 3.12 -4.78 0.85
C TYR A 163 1.97 -3.85 0.47
N HIS A 164 1.56 -2.94 1.37
CA HIS A 164 0.46 -2.01 1.13
C HIS A 164 0.88 -0.71 0.42
N VAL A 165 2.14 -0.27 0.57
CA VAL A 165 2.56 1.06 0.10
C VAL A 165 3.41 1.07 -1.17
N ILE A 166 3.90 -0.08 -1.66
CA ILE A 166 4.74 -0.13 -2.86
C ILE A 166 3.97 -0.28 -4.18
N GLY A 167 2.64 -0.42 -4.11
CA GLY A 167 1.81 -0.74 -5.26
C GLY A 167 2.08 0.14 -6.48
N GLN A 168 2.26 -0.46 -7.65
CA GLN A 168 2.59 0.17 -8.94
C GLN A 168 3.91 0.99 -8.91
N GLY A 169 4.76 0.82 -7.90
CA GLY A 169 5.96 1.65 -7.69
C GLY A 169 5.67 3.07 -7.17
N THR A 170 4.42 3.44 -7.01
CA THR A 170 3.96 4.78 -6.60
C THR A 170 3.11 4.77 -5.33
N GLY A 171 2.62 3.60 -4.91
CA GLY A 171 1.64 3.47 -3.84
C GLY A 171 0.23 3.96 -4.21
N GLU A 172 -0.03 4.26 -5.48
CA GLU A 172 -1.35 4.75 -5.92
C GLU A 172 -2.42 3.68 -5.75
N TRP A 173 -3.53 4.06 -5.14
CA TRP A 173 -4.66 3.19 -4.90
C TRP A 173 -5.76 3.41 -5.93
N GLN A 174 -5.96 2.41 -6.78
CA GLN A 174 -7.00 2.41 -7.82
C GLN A 174 -8.06 1.36 -7.52
N VAL A 175 -9.29 1.67 -7.92
CA VAL A 175 -10.44 0.76 -7.82
C VAL A 175 -11.01 0.46 -9.20
N PRO A 176 -11.38 -0.79 -9.49
CA PRO A 176 -11.99 -1.12 -10.78
C PRO A 176 -13.45 -0.64 -10.82
N VAL A 177 -13.85 -0.03 -11.93
CA VAL A 177 -15.24 0.29 -12.20
C VAL A 177 -16.02 -1.02 -12.29
N GLY A 178 -17.11 -1.12 -11.52
CA GLY A 178 -17.85 -2.38 -11.36
C GLY A 178 -17.36 -3.27 -10.21
N GLY A 179 -16.37 -2.79 -9.42
CA GLY A 179 -15.79 -3.51 -8.28
C GLY A 179 -14.86 -4.63 -8.69
N MET A 180 -14.38 -5.42 -7.72
CA MET A 180 -13.42 -6.51 -7.98
C MET A 180 -14.00 -7.62 -8.88
N GLY A 181 -15.32 -7.73 -8.94
CA GLY A 181 -15.98 -8.64 -9.89
C GLY A 181 -15.66 -8.34 -11.36
N ALA A 182 -15.38 -7.08 -11.70
CA ALA A 182 -14.97 -6.71 -13.06
C ALA A 182 -13.62 -7.36 -13.42
N LEU A 183 -12.64 -7.34 -12.51
CA LEU A 183 -11.37 -8.04 -12.70
C LEU A 183 -11.58 -9.55 -12.87
N VAL A 184 -12.38 -10.16 -11.99
CA VAL A 184 -12.67 -11.61 -12.06
C VAL A 184 -13.32 -11.97 -13.39
N ASN A 185 -14.31 -11.20 -13.84
CA ASN A 185 -14.99 -11.43 -15.11
C ASN A 185 -14.04 -11.31 -16.31
N GLU A 186 -13.11 -10.34 -16.29
CA GLU A 186 -12.11 -10.21 -17.35
C GLU A 186 -11.13 -11.39 -17.38
N LEU A 187 -10.67 -11.85 -16.22
CA LEU A 187 -9.81 -13.04 -16.13
C LEU A 187 -10.55 -14.29 -16.66
N ILE A 188 -11.84 -14.46 -16.31
CA ILE A 188 -12.67 -15.56 -16.81
C ILE A 188 -12.86 -15.42 -18.34
N ARG A 189 -13.12 -14.22 -18.85
CA ARG A 189 -13.27 -13.96 -20.29
C ARG A 189 -12.01 -14.40 -21.05
N VAL A 190 -10.84 -13.97 -20.58
CA VAL A 190 -9.56 -14.34 -21.22
C VAL A 190 -9.32 -15.83 -21.13
N ALA A 191 -9.52 -16.46 -19.98
CA ALA A 191 -9.34 -17.90 -19.81
C ALA A 191 -10.25 -18.70 -20.78
N LYS A 192 -11.52 -18.34 -20.87
CA LYS A 192 -12.48 -18.97 -21.81
C LYS A 192 -12.10 -18.77 -23.27
N SER A 193 -11.55 -17.61 -23.64
CA SER A 193 -11.16 -17.34 -25.03
C SER A 193 -10.03 -18.23 -25.54
N THR A 194 -9.27 -18.86 -24.65
CA THR A 194 -8.22 -19.83 -25.03
C THR A 194 -8.78 -21.14 -25.54
N GLY A 195 -10.04 -21.48 -25.21
CA GLY A 195 -10.66 -22.79 -25.48
C GLY A 195 -10.01 -23.97 -24.72
N ARG A 196 -9.18 -23.68 -23.69
CA ARG A 196 -8.40 -24.69 -22.95
C ARG A 196 -8.76 -24.77 -21.47
N VAL A 197 -9.76 -24.03 -21.02
CA VAL A 197 -10.14 -23.91 -19.60
C VAL A 197 -11.62 -24.17 -19.43
N ASP A 198 -11.94 -25.13 -18.59
CA ASP A 198 -13.29 -25.45 -18.14
C ASP A 198 -13.52 -24.92 -16.74
N PHE A 199 -14.66 -24.26 -16.51
CA PHE A 199 -15.10 -23.80 -15.20
C PHE A 199 -16.22 -24.68 -14.68
N LEU A 200 -15.94 -25.40 -13.62
CA LEU A 200 -16.94 -26.18 -12.90
C LEU A 200 -17.40 -25.43 -11.66
N THR A 201 -18.69 -25.17 -11.56
CA THR A 201 -19.33 -24.62 -10.35
C THR A 201 -20.03 -25.72 -9.59
N GLN A 202 -20.33 -25.46 -8.31
CA GLN A 202 -20.96 -26.45 -7.40
C GLN A 202 -20.13 -27.75 -7.28
N ALA A 203 -18.83 -27.65 -7.45
CA ALA A 203 -17.87 -28.75 -7.32
C ALA A 203 -16.94 -28.49 -6.15
N GLU A 204 -17.05 -29.31 -5.10
CA GLU A 204 -16.17 -29.25 -3.95
C GLU A 204 -14.85 -29.97 -4.24
N VAL A 205 -13.73 -29.33 -3.97
CA VAL A 205 -12.40 -29.96 -4.04
C VAL A 205 -12.15 -30.68 -2.75
N VAL A 206 -12.29 -32.01 -2.75
CA VAL A 206 -12.11 -32.84 -1.56
C VAL A 206 -10.68 -33.33 -1.34
N ARG A 207 -9.85 -33.33 -2.39
CA ARG A 207 -8.45 -33.80 -2.33
C ARG A 207 -7.64 -33.23 -3.50
N LEU A 208 -6.39 -32.87 -3.21
CA LEU A 208 -5.36 -32.61 -4.22
C LEU A 208 -4.48 -33.86 -4.33
N GLY A 209 -4.23 -34.30 -5.56
CA GLY A 209 -3.36 -35.45 -5.86
C GLY A 209 -1.89 -35.05 -5.96
#